data_b78bb5ec15064dcc23af99dc75219b77
#
_entry.id   b78bb5ec15064dcc23af99dc75219b77
#
_cell.length_a   1.000
_cell.length_b   1.000
_cell.length_c   1.000
_cell.angle_alpha   90.00
_cell.angle_beta   90.00
_cell.angle_gamma   90.00
#
_symmetry.space_group_name_H-M   'P 1'
#
loop_
_entity.id
_entity.type
_entity.pdbx_description
1 polymer ?
#
loop_
_entity_poly.entity_id
_entity_poly.type
_entity_poly.pdbx_seq_one_letter_code
_entity_poly.pdbx_strand_id
1 'polypeptide(L)'
;MTYQKSKIKPVSFPRRRESRRSWIPVFTGMTILLYIIFILPFSVSAATPPNNKFGMFLAQPNIDQLSEVKELINSNGGDCGYVTLIIEEKDRNKEKWQGIFDQLRTLHLVPIIRLATSAEGENWRRPETKDAQSWADFLDSLNWVTKNRYITLFNEPNHGSEWGGEVDAKSYAEISFEFAKKLKEKNKDFFIMLAGMDASAPSWMPGMEDEEKFLREIVQGLTLPEGQTLQNIDGLASHSYPNPAFAGSPYATGRGTIRTYEWELALLKELGVTKELPVFITETGWKRGGENIVADYFQSAFDQIWNPDSRVVAVTPFVFDYQGEPFLDFSWKKYNSQDYYQQYYSVQSMSKIKGEPEQIEKGWISFKFPTDLVVQSTYHFKVKLNNLGQAVWDKDSNYQLSMINDQSKIPDYLFDDLKDINPFEEKDVYFTLKTNEDLGNKKIKFVLQKNDKNILLSDDWNINILPLPSLKFETWGRGDNYEIQIFDVDDQLVFKKKSLSVVNNLGELKDIQNIALDELYRVVLLKPYHLPRQEFIVFKREGNIIKFKQLLPFDFNNDGTFNFKDLLRLLGR
;
A
#
# COMPACT_ATOMS: atom_id res chain seq x y z
N MET A 1 -59.53 41.82 -17.06
CA MET A 1 -60.00 41.23 -18.33
C MET A 1 -59.51 39.78 -18.35
N THR A 2 -60.29 38.99 -17.95
CA THR A 2 -61.23 37.92 -18.30
C THR A 2 -60.94 37.16 -19.59
N TYR A 3 -61.03 35.83 -19.41
CA TYR A 3 -61.37 34.78 -20.39
C TYR A 3 -60.20 34.13 -21.15
N GLN A 4 -60.14 32.81 -21.40
CA GLN A 4 -61.10 31.69 -21.18
C GLN A 4 -60.32 30.33 -21.32
N LYS A 5 -60.84 29.34 -20.62
CA LYS A 5 -60.51 27.92 -20.73
C LYS A 5 -61.19 27.32 -21.97
N SER A 6 -60.54 26.40 -22.68
CA SER A 6 -61.28 25.41 -23.46
C SER A 6 -60.74 23.98 -23.18
N LYS A 7 -61.69 23.15 -22.77
CA LYS A 7 -61.60 21.70 -22.59
C LYS A 7 -61.83 21.02 -23.93
N ILE A 8 -61.13 19.94 -24.23
CA ILE A 8 -61.60 18.91 -25.18
C ILE A 8 -61.38 17.54 -24.54
N LYS A 9 -62.42 16.71 -24.69
CA LYS A 9 -62.66 15.39 -24.08
C LYS A 9 -62.04 14.24 -24.88
N PRO A 10 -61.99 13.02 -24.30
CA PRO A 10 -61.38 11.83 -24.93
C PRO A 10 -62.34 11.04 -25.81
N VAL A 11 -61.82 10.28 -26.77
CA VAL A 11 -62.60 9.32 -27.60
C VAL A 11 -62.12 7.90 -27.34
N SER A 12 -63.10 7.05 -27.14
CA SER A 12 -63.04 5.65 -26.74
C SER A 12 -63.03 4.66 -27.92
N PHE A 13 -62.52 3.47 -27.61
CA PHE A 13 -62.49 2.19 -28.31
C PHE A 13 -63.67 1.80 -29.23
N PRO A 14 -63.48 0.72 -30.10
CA PRO A 14 -64.06 -0.57 -29.70
C PRO A 14 -63.24 -1.85 -29.96
N ARG A 15 -63.53 -2.88 -29.12
CA ARG A 15 -63.18 -4.28 -29.23
C ARG A 15 -64.07 -4.99 -30.25
N ARG A 16 -63.53 -6.08 -30.89
CA ARG A 16 -64.25 -7.29 -31.33
C ARG A 16 -63.24 -8.45 -31.41
N ARG A 17 -63.36 -9.43 -30.66
CA ARG A 17 -64.08 -10.71 -30.50
C ARG A 17 -63.67 -11.80 -31.54
N GLU A 18 -63.20 -12.86 -31.00
CA GLU A 18 -62.98 -14.28 -31.27
C GLU A 18 -63.71 -14.92 -32.49
N SER A 19 -63.04 -15.88 -33.11
CA SER A 19 -63.62 -17.23 -33.33
C SER A 19 -62.56 -18.28 -33.69
N ARG A 20 -62.79 -19.48 -33.15
CA ARG A 20 -62.03 -20.75 -33.26
C ARG A 20 -62.16 -21.38 -34.65
N ARG A 21 -61.18 -22.13 -35.11
CA ARG A 21 -61.20 -23.58 -35.33
C ARG A 21 -59.98 -24.10 -36.06
N SER A 22 -59.48 -25.17 -35.51
CA SER A 22 -58.56 -26.23 -35.90
C SER A 22 -58.45 -26.59 -37.37
N TRP A 23 -57.24 -27.04 -37.76
CA TRP A 23 -56.93 -28.34 -38.42
C TRP A 23 -55.38 -28.44 -38.60
N ILE A 24 -54.84 -29.60 -38.20
CA ILE A 24 -53.49 -30.07 -38.49
C ILE A 24 -53.51 -30.77 -39.87
N PRO A 25 -52.43 -30.69 -40.67
CA PRO A 25 -51.63 -31.88 -40.82
C PRO A 25 -50.10 -31.67 -40.76
N VAL A 26 -49.50 -32.74 -40.27
CA VAL A 26 -48.09 -33.09 -40.20
C VAL A 26 -47.38 -32.95 -41.54
N PHE A 27 -46.21 -32.27 -41.61
CA PHE A 27 -45.11 -32.70 -42.47
C PHE A 27 -43.77 -32.31 -41.83
N THR A 28 -42.94 -33.33 -41.72
CA THR A 28 -41.55 -33.35 -41.29
C THR A 28 -40.68 -32.46 -42.13
N GLY A 29 -39.91 -31.57 -41.47
CA GLY A 29 -38.85 -30.81 -42.08
C GLY A 29 -37.96 -30.21 -40.97
N MET A 30 -36.89 -30.95 -40.65
CA MET A 30 -35.89 -30.56 -39.66
C MET A 30 -35.09 -29.37 -40.17
N THR A 31 -35.38 -28.15 -39.67
CA THR A 31 -34.52 -26.98 -39.88
C THR A 31 -34.00 -26.57 -38.53
N ILE A 32 -32.72 -26.89 -38.30
CA ILE A 32 -31.97 -26.43 -37.12
C ILE A 32 -31.74 -24.93 -37.29
N LEU A 33 -32.50 -24.12 -36.55
CA LEU A 33 -32.23 -22.69 -36.40
C LEU A 33 -31.13 -22.55 -35.34
N LEU A 34 -29.88 -22.38 -35.78
CA LEU A 34 -28.76 -21.96 -34.93
C LEU A 34 -29.06 -20.53 -34.44
N TYR A 35 -29.53 -20.39 -33.21
CA TYR A 35 -29.43 -19.14 -32.47
C TYR A 35 -27.95 -18.92 -32.09
N ILE A 36 -27.24 -18.17 -32.90
CA ILE A 36 -25.95 -17.57 -32.48
C ILE A 36 -26.31 -16.45 -31.50
N ILE A 37 -26.33 -16.80 -30.22
CA ILE A 37 -26.29 -15.78 -29.17
C ILE A 37 -24.91 -15.12 -29.26
N PHE A 38 -24.84 -13.94 -29.83
CA PHE A 38 -23.71 -13.04 -29.65
C PHE A 38 -23.64 -12.71 -28.16
N ILE A 39 -22.84 -13.47 -27.40
CA ILE A 39 -22.35 -13.05 -26.10
C ILE A 39 -21.34 -11.95 -26.39
N LEU A 40 -21.81 -10.72 -26.49
CA LEU A 40 -20.93 -9.57 -26.37
C LEU A 40 -20.27 -9.70 -24.98
N PRO A 41 -18.95 -9.69 -24.89
CA PRO A 41 -18.33 -9.60 -23.60
C PRO A 41 -18.76 -8.26 -22.99
N PHE A 42 -19.62 -8.31 -22.00
CA PHE A 42 -19.76 -7.18 -21.08
C PHE A 42 -18.39 -6.98 -20.45
N SER A 43 -17.62 -6.05 -20.98
CA SER A 43 -16.48 -5.51 -20.27
C SER A 43 -17.04 -4.87 -19.01
N VAL A 44 -17.00 -5.58 -17.90
CA VAL A 44 -17.16 -4.95 -16.59
C VAL A 44 -15.98 -3.99 -16.50
N SER A 45 -16.23 -2.71 -16.76
CA SER A 45 -15.27 -1.66 -16.45
C SER A 45 -14.94 -1.82 -14.97
N ALA A 46 -13.70 -2.15 -14.67
CA ALA A 46 -13.25 -2.16 -13.28
C ALA A 46 -13.58 -0.78 -12.70
N ALA A 47 -14.31 -0.75 -11.60
CA ALA A 47 -14.63 0.51 -10.94
C ALA A 47 -13.33 1.26 -10.67
N THR A 48 -13.27 2.52 -11.05
CA THR A 48 -12.12 3.37 -10.76
C THR A 48 -11.90 3.37 -9.25
N PRO A 49 -10.67 3.12 -8.77
CA PRO A 49 -10.41 3.12 -7.32
C PRO A 49 -10.82 4.47 -6.71
N PRO A 50 -11.32 4.49 -5.48
CA PRO A 50 -11.59 5.73 -4.75
C PRO A 50 -10.36 6.63 -4.73
N ASN A 51 -10.54 7.93 -4.93
CA ASN A 51 -9.45 8.88 -5.00
C ASN A 51 -9.73 10.14 -4.17
N ASN A 52 -8.83 10.42 -3.23
CA ASN A 52 -8.83 11.67 -2.47
C ASN A 52 -8.11 12.75 -3.29
N LYS A 53 -8.87 13.62 -3.95
CA LYS A 53 -8.32 14.67 -4.84
C LYS A 53 -7.61 15.81 -4.12
N PHE A 54 -7.79 15.92 -2.79
CA PHE A 54 -7.18 16.98 -2.00
C PHE A 54 -5.68 16.80 -1.92
N GLY A 55 -4.98 17.90 -2.06
CA GLY A 55 -3.53 17.94 -2.00
C GLY A 55 -2.99 19.29 -1.54
N MET A 56 -1.65 19.42 -1.52
CA MET A 56 -0.97 20.64 -1.15
C MET A 56 0.42 20.70 -1.80
N PHE A 57 0.82 21.89 -2.21
CA PHE A 57 2.17 22.16 -2.69
C PHE A 57 3.11 22.53 -1.54
N LEU A 58 4.26 21.87 -1.48
CA LEU A 58 5.31 22.09 -0.48
C LEU A 58 6.59 22.57 -1.19
N ALA A 59 6.97 23.82 -0.98
CA ALA A 59 8.16 24.39 -1.59
C ALA A 59 9.45 23.74 -1.05
N GLN A 60 9.49 23.46 0.25
CA GLN A 60 10.61 22.79 0.92
C GLN A 60 10.08 21.76 1.91
N PRO A 61 10.03 20.48 1.52
CA PRO A 61 9.48 19.46 2.40
C PRO A 61 10.40 19.23 3.62
N ASN A 62 9.81 19.33 4.80
CA ASN A 62 10.38 18.84 6.04
C ASN A 62 9.37 17.94 6.76
N ILE A 63 9.83 17.11 7.70
CA ILE A 63 9.01 16.09 8.36
C ILE A 63 7.82 16.71 9.10
N ASP A 64 8.01 17.85 9.75
CA ASP A 64 6.95 18.50 10.53
C ASP A 64 5.85 19.02 9.60
N GLN A 65 6.22 19.66 8.50
CA GLN A 65 5.25 20.12 7.49
C GLN A 65 4.45 18.98 6.86
N LEU A 66 5.07 17.82 6.61
CA LEU A 66 4.34 16.65 6.09
C LEU A 66 3.24 16.19 7.04
N SER A 67 3.50 16.20 8.36
CA SER A 67 2.51 15.87 9.37
C SER A 67 1.37 16.88 9.42
N GLU A 68 1.69 18.19 9.36
CA GLU A 68 0.70 19.27 9.32
C GLU A 68 -0.17 19.20 8.05
N VAL A 69 0.41 18.86 6.90
CA VAL A 69 -0.32 18.69 5.64
C VAL A 69 -1.24 17.46 5.68
N LYS A 70 -0.80 16.36 6.28
CA LYS A 70 -1.67 15.18 6.48
C LYS A 70 -2.94 15.57 7.25
N GLU A 71 -2.81 16.37 8.32
CA GLU A 71 -3.97 16.83 9.12
C GLU A 71 -4.92 17.74 8.31
N LEU A 72 -4.46 18.33 7.22
CA LEU A 72 -5.28 19.12 6.30
C LEU A 72 -5.96 18.22 5.26
N ILE A 73 -5.19 17.44 4.49
CA ILE A 73 -5.69 16.79 3.27
C ILE A 73 -6.26 15.39 3.50
N ASN A 74 -5.90 14.72 4.61
CA ASN A 74 -6.44 13.43 5.02
C ASN A 74 -7.47 13.55 6.16
N SER A 75 -7.92 14.76 6.48
CA SER A 75 -8.96 15.03 7.49
C SER A 75 -10.35 14.58 7.03
N ASN A 76 -11.29 14.54 7.99
CA ASN A 76 -12.73 14.41 7.76
C ASN A 76 -13.12 13.27 6.78
N GLY A 77 -12.58 12.08 7.01
CA GLY A 77 -12.84 10.88 6.21
C GLY A 77 -11.91 10.68 5.02
N GLY A 78 -10.98 11.61 4.78
CA GLY A 78 -9.97 11.49 3.73
C GLY A 78 -8.81 10.57 4.09
N ASP A 79 -8.17 10.03 3.07
CA ASP A 79 -6.91 9.32 3.15
C ASP A 79 -6.20 9.37 1.79
N CYS A 80 -4.89 9.19 1.76
CA CYS A 80 -4.10 9.14 0.54
C CYS A 80 -4.25 10.40 -0.36
N GLY A 81 -4.24 11.60 0.24
CA GLY A 81 -4.18 12.87 -0.47
C GLY A 81 -2.79 13.12 -1.08
N TYR A 82 -2.68 14.14 -1.93
CA TYR A 82 -1.49 14.38 -2.75
C TYR A 82 -0.61 15.49 -2.20
N VAL A 83 0.70 15.38 -2.46
CA VAL A 83 1.65 16.46 -2.19
C VAL A 83 2.55 16.69 -3.40
N THR A 84 2.60 17.92 -3.89
CA THR A 84 3.58 18.32 -4.90
C THR A 84 4.86 18.74 -4.20
N LEU A 85 5.97 18.10 -4.55
CA LEU A 85 7.31 18.32 -4.00
C LEU A 85 8.30 18.62 -5.12
N ILE A 86 9.29 19.46 -4.83
CA ILE A 86 10.36 19.79 -5.76
C ILE A 86 11.60 18.98 -5.43
N ILE A 87 12.18 18.32 -6.44
CA ILE A 87 13.53 17.78 -6.34
C ILE A 87 14.45 18.59 -7.24
N GLU A 88 15.39 19.30 -6.63
CA GLU A 88 16.42 20.01 -7.35
C GLU A 88 17.56 19.07 -7.76
N GLU A 89 18.21 19.37 -8.88
CA GLU A 89 19.32 18.57 -9.42
C GLU A 89 20.44 18.35 -8.39
N LYS A 90 20.76 19.39 -7.59
CA LYS A 90 21.80 19.34 -6.55
C LYS A 90 21.37 18.57 -5.30
N ASP A 91 20.07 18.35 -5.13
CA ASP A 91 19.48 17.71 -3.95
C ASP A 91 19.11 16.25 -4.18
N ARG A 92 19.66 15.61 -5.22
CA ARG A 92 19.44 14.19 -5.54
C ARG A 92 20.21 13.27 -4.59
N ASN A 93 19.93 13.38 -3.29
CA ASN A 93 20.47 12.48 -2.27
C ASN A 93 19.47 11.37 -1.98
N LYS A 94 19.87 10.12 -2.25
CA LYS A 94 18.99 8.93 -2.13
C LYS A 94 18.49 8.73 -0.70
N GLU A 95 19.36 8.83 0.29
CA GLU A 95 19.05 8.59 1.69
C GLU A 95 18.04 9.63 2.20
N LYS A 96 18.25 10.89 1.87
CA LYS A 96 17.32 11.99 2.19
C LYS A 96 15.94 11.74 1.61
N TRP A 97 15.88 11.50 0.28
CA TRP A 97 14.60 11.36 -0.40
C TRP A 97 13.90 10.06 -0.08
N GLN A 98 14.64 8.97 0.19
CA GLN A 98 14.02 7.75 0.70
C GLN A 98 13.39 8.00 2.07
N GLY A 99 14.06 8.70 2.97
CA GLY A 99 13.49 9.07 4.27
C GLY A 99 12.20 9.90 4.14
N ILE A 100 12.17 10.86 3.19
CA ILE A 100 10.94 11.63 2.88
C ILE A 100 9.84 10.69 2.35
N PHE A 101 10.16 9.78 1.42
CA PHE A 101 9.17 8.85 0.86
C PHE A 101 8.63 7.86 1.90
N ASP A 102 9.48 7.41 2.83
CA ASP A 102 9.07 6.55 3.94
C ASP A 102 8.13 7.31 4.90
N GLN A 103 8.41 8.58 5.16
CA GLN A 103 7.52 9.44 5.93
C GLN A 103 6.18 9.68 5.20
N LEU A 104 6.21 9.97 3.90
CA LEU A 104 4.99 10.11 3.09
C LEU A 104 4.14 8.84 3.13
N ARG A 105 4.77 7.67 3.06
CA ARG A 105 4.10 6.36 3.16
C ARG A 105 3.41 6.21 4.52
N THR A 106 4.11 6.50 5.61
CA THR A 106 3.56 6.43 6.98
C THR A 106 2.40 7.41 7.19
N LEU A 107 2.44 8.56 6.52
CA LEU A 107 1.40 9.59 6.60
C LEU A 107 0.29 9.41 5.56
N HIS A 108 0.37 8.39 4.70
CA HIS A 108 -0.55 8.17 3.59
C HIS A 108 -0.65 9.39 2.66
N LEU A 109 0.49 9.91 2.24
CA LEU A 109 0.59 11.03 1.31
C LEU A 109 1.18 10.57 -0.02
N VAL A 110 0.52 10.90 -1.14
CA VAL A 110 0.93 10.51 -2.49
C VAL A 110 1.79 11.61 -3.12
N PRO A 111 3.08 11.37 -3.41
CA PRO A 111 3.94 12.38 -4.00
C PRO A 111 3.69 12.62 -5.48
N ILE A 112 3.65 13.88 -5.88
CA ILE A 112 3.84 14.37 -7.25
C ILE A 112 5.19 15.08 -7.25
N ILE A 113 6.16 14.58 -7.98
CA ILE A 113 7.51 15.13 -7.98
C ILE A 113 7.71 16.04 -9.18
N ARG A 114 7.97 17.33 -8.91
CA ARG A 114 8.42 18.29 -9.90
C ARG A 114 9.95 18.27 -9.98
N LEU A 115 10.48 18.01 -11.16
CA LEU A 115 11.92 18.09 -11.39
C LEU A 115 12.33 19.56 -11.53
N ALA A 116 13.42 19.94 -10.88
CA ALA A 116 14.04 21.24 -11.02
C ALA A 116 15.54 21.11 -11.27
N THR A 117 16.09 22.00 -12.05
CA THR A 117 17.52 22.12 -12.27
C THR A 117 18.19 22.94 -11.16
N SER A 118 19.30 23.58 -11.42
CA SER A 118 19.96 24.49 -10.48
C SER A 118 19.71 25.94 -10.88
N ALA A 119 19.57 26.81 -9.90
CA ALA A 119 19.52 28.26 -10.15
C ALA A 119 20.87 28.77 -10.67
N GLU A 120 20.83 29.57 -11.74
CA GLU A 120 21.96 30.29 -12.36
C GLU A 120 21.60 31.77 -12.48
N GLY A 121 22.00 32.58 -11.50
CA GLY A 121 21.56 33.97 -11.37
C GLY A 121 20.06 34.08 -11.10
N GLU A 122 19.32 34.76 -11.97
CA GLU A 122 17.86 34.93 -11.90
C GLU A 122 17.08 33.83 -12.66
N ASN A 123 17.79 32.89 -13.29
CA ASN A 123 17.18 31.85 -14.11
C ASN A 123 17.46 30.46 -13.54
N TRP A 124 16.58 29.50 -13.86
CA TRP A 124 16.86 28.10 -13.73
C TRP A 124 17.68 27.61 -14.93
N ARG A 125 18.71 26.81 -14.69
CA ARG A 125 19.52 26.18 -15.73
C ARG A 125 18.62 25.39 -16.70
N ARG A 126 18.80 25.59 -18.00
CA ARG A 126 18.19 24.72 -18.99
C ARG A 126 18.79 23.31 -18.86
N PRO A 127 17.97 22.25 -18.67
CA PRO A 127 18.49 20.89 -18.66
C PRO A 127 18.99 20.48 -20.05
N GLU A 128 19.77 19.42 -20.12
CA GLU A 128 20.24 18.83 -21.35
C GLU A 128 19.69 17.39 -21.50
N THR A 129 19.58 16.89 -22.73
CA THR A 129 19.13 15.50 -22.98
C THR A 129 19.99 14.45 -22.28
N LYS A 130 21.30 14.72 -22.11
CA LYS A 130 22.23 13.83 -21.37
C LYS A 130 21.89 13.69 -19.88
N ASP A 131 21.17 14.65 -19.29
CA ASP A 131 20.80 14.62 -17.86
C ASP A 131 19.71 13.58 -17.59
N ALA A 132 18.92 13.22 -18.61
CA ALA A 132 17.76 12.34 -18.48
C ALA A 132 18.08 10.98 -17.87
N GLN A 133 19.22 10.35 -18.26
CA GLN A 133 19.60 9.05 -17.74
C GLN A 133 19.90 9.11 -16.24
N SER A 134 20.64 10.11 -15.78
CA SER A 134 21.00 10.24 -14.36
C SER A 134 19.78 10.54 -13.48
N TRP A 135 18.79 11.29 -14.00
CA TRP A 135 17.52 11.49 -13.32
C TRP A 135 16.70 10.20 -13.23
N ALA A 136 16.61 9.44 -14.31
CA ALA A 136 15.89 8.18 -14.33
C ALA A 136 16.51 7.16 -13.35
N ASP A 137 17.84 7.07 -13.30
CA ASP A 137 18.56 6.19 -12.37
C ASP A 137 18.33 6.58 -10.91
N PHE A 138 18.37 7.87 -10.59
CA PHE A 138 18.10 8.37 -9.25
C PHE A 138 16.66 8.07 -8.82
N LEU A 139 15.67 8.45 -9.63
CA LEU A 139 14.25 8.30 -9.30
C LEU A 139 13.84 6.83 -9.20
N ASP A 140 14.39 5.94 -10.02
CA ASP A 140 14.13 4.50 -9.94
C ASP A 140 14.81 3.84 -8.72
N SER A 141 15.87 4.45 -8.19
CA SER A 141 16.55 3.96 -6.99
C SER A 141 15.73 4.09 -5.70
N LEU A 142 14.64 4.89 -5.72
CA LEU A 142 13.75 5.14 -4.60
C LEU A 142 12.62 4.11 -4.54
N ASN A 143 12.22 3.72 -3.34
CA ASN A 143 10.98 2.98 -3.13
C ASN A 143 9.81 3.97 -3.03
N TRP A 144 9.05 4.10 -4.10
CA TRP A 144 7.91 5.00 -4.21
C TRP A 144 6.75 4.56 -3.32
N VAL A 145 5.92 5.53 -2.92
CA VAL A 145 4.76 5.31 -2.03
C VAL A 145 3.65 4.53 -2.73
N THR A 146 3.47 4.77 -4.03
CA THR A 146 2.45 4.18 -4.88
C THR A 146 3.07 3.60 -6.15
N LYS A 147 2.33 2.74 -6.85
CA LYS A 147 2.78 2.15 -8.11
C LYS A 147 2.99 3.22 -9.16
N ASN A 148 2.03 4.14 -9.36
CA ASN A 148 2.21 5.28 -10.22
C ASN A 148 3.20 6.27 -9.58
N ARG A 149 4.30 6.52 -10.28
CA ARG A 149 5.40 7.41 -9.88
C ARG A 149 5.21 8.74 -10.58
N TYR A 150 4.42 9.64 -9.98
CA TYR A 150 4.01 10.90 -10.61
C TYR A 150 5.16 11.88 -10.74
N ILE A 151 5.50 12.25 -11.99
CA ILE A 151 6.58 13.17 -12.34
C ILE A 151 6.04 14.31 -13.20
N THR A 152 6.35 15.55 -12.82
CA THR A 152 6.18 16.73 -13.65
C THR A 152 7.54 17.20 -14.17
N LEU A 153 7.67 17.34 -15.49
CA LEU A 153 8.92 17.70 -16.15
C LEU A 153 9.13 19.22 -16.15
N PHE A 154 9.79 19.71 -15.09
CA PHE A 154 10.16 21.12 -14.87
C PHE A 154 8.96 22.00 -14.50
N ASN A 155 9.09 23.32 -14.68
CA ASN A 155 8.14 24.36 -14.29
C ASN A 155 8.01 25.41 -15.39
N GLU A 156 6.80 25.84 -15.70
CA GLU A 156 6.42 27.00 -16.55
C GLU A 156 7.45 27.40 -17.62
N PRO A 157 7.86 26.50 -18.54
CA PRO A 157 8.93 26.76 -19.51
C PRO A 157 8.54 27.80 -20.57
N ASN A 158 7.30 28.27 -20.55
CA ASN A 158 6.86 29.47 -21.29
C ASN A 158 7.30 30.79 -20.62
N HIS A 159 8.07 30.69 -19.50
CA HIS A 159 8.89 31.76 -18.92
C HIS A 159 10.37 31.46 -19.18
N GLY A 160 11.10 32.40 -19.74
CA GLY A 160 12.54 32.24 -19.99
C GLY A 160 13.35 32.05 -18.72
N SER A 161 12.93 32.69 -17.61
CA SER A 161 13.56 32.48 -16.29
C SER A 161 13.51 31.03 -15.81
N GLU A 162 12.52 30.28 -16.23
CA GLU A 162 12.38 28.84 -15.92
C GLU A 162 13.16 27.95 -16.92
N TRP A 163 13.66 28.53 -18.05
CA TRP A 163 14.27 27.78 -19.16
C TRP A 163 15.61 28.35 -19.65
N GLY A 164 16.53 28.67 -18.73
CA GLY A 164 17.87 29.13 -19.07
C GLY A 164 17.95 30.56 -19.56
N GLY A 165 16.96 31.39 -19.28
CA GLY A 165 16.90 32.81 -19.67
C GLY A 165 16.18 33.06 -21.01
N GLU A 166 15.75 32.01 -21.73
CA GLU A 166 15.07 32.13 -23.03
C GLU A 166 13.87 31.19 -23.12
N VAL A 167 12.78 31.68 -23.71
CA VAL A 167 11.64 30.82 -24.06
C VAL A 167 11.98 30.03 -25.32
N ASP A 168 11.93 28.70 -25.25
CA ASP A 168 12.28 27.82 -26.36
C ASP A 168 11.45 26.52 -26.29
N ALA A 169 10.25 26.57 -26.86
CA ALA A 169 9.31 25.46 -26.85
C ALA A 169 9.87 24.20 -27.55
N LYS A 170 10.68 24.38 -28.59
CA LYS A 170 11.30 23.25 -29.31
C LYS A 170 12.32 22.53 -28.44
N SER A 171 13.21 23.27 -27.80
CA SER A 171 14.17 22.70 -26.85
C SER A 171 13.46 21.99 -25.68
N TYR A 172 12.39 22.60 -25.14
CA TYR A 172 11.60 21.98 -24.08
C TYR A 172 10.99 20.65 -24.56
N ALA A 173 10.42 20.62 -25.78
CA ALA A 173 9.87 19.40 -26.35
C ALA A 173 10.92 18.29 -26.52
N GLU A 174 12.08 18.60 -27.10
CA GLU A 174 13.17 17.63 -27.32
C GLU A 174 13.69 17.04 -25.98
N ILE A 175 13.93 17.89 -24.99
CA ILE A 175 14.45 17.48 -23.68
C ILE A 175 13.41 16.68 -22.91
N SER A 176 12.15 17.15 -22.88
CA SER A 176 11.07 16.45 -22.19
C SER A 176 10.79 15.08 -22.80
N PHE A 177 10.89 14.95 -24.12
CA PHE A 177 10.76 13.66 -24.82
C PHE A 177 11.85 12.67 -24.37
N GLU A 178 13.13 13.11 -24.30
CA GLU A 178 14.21 12.22 -23.88
C GLU A 178 14.09 11.86 -22.39
N PHE A 179 13.69 12.80 -21.51
CA PHE A 179 13.41 12.50 -20.10
C PHE A 179 12.29 11.47 -19.97
N ALA A 180 11.15 11.70 -20.65
CA ALA A 180 10.02 10.77 -20.63
C ALA A 180 10.41 9.37 -21.12
N LYS A 181 11.18 9.31 -22.22
CA LYS A 181 11.70 8.07 -22.78
C LYS A 181 12.60 7.33 -21.77
N LYS A 182 13.60 8.01 -21.19
CA LYS A 182 14.53 7.41 -20.23
C LYS A 182 13.85 6.94 -18.96
N LEU A 183 12.91 7.69 -18.44
CA LEU A 183 12.08 7.29 -17.30
C LEU A 183 11.28 6.02 -17.63
N LYS A 184 10.58 5.98 -18.78
CA LYS A 184 9.79 4.81 -19.21
C LYS A 184 10.64 3.58 -19.55
N GLU A 185 11.84 3.78 -20.12
CA GLU A 185 12.81 2.69 -20.33
C GLU A 185 13.27 2.08 -19.00
N LYS A 186 13.47 2.89 -17.99
CA LYS A 186 13.89 2.47 -16.66
C LYS A 186 12.77 1.76 -15.90
N ASN A 187 11.58 2.34 -15.87
CA ASN A 187 10.41 1.76 -15.21
C ASN A 187 9.11 2.29 -15.83
N LYS A 188 8.24 1.39 -16.25
CA LYS A 188 6.96 1.73 -16.89
C LYS A 188 5.95 2.38 -15.93
N ASP A 189 6.15 2.24 -14.60
CA ASP A 189 5.29 2.81 -13.57
C ASP A 189 5.54 4.32 -13.36
N PHE A 190 6.56 4.92 -14.00
CA PHE A 190 6.66 6.37 -14.06
C PHE A 190 5.47 6.96 -14.82
N PHE A 191 4.69 7.77 -14.12
CA PHE A 191 3.56 8.51 -14.67
C PHE A 191 4.02 9.95 -14.97
N ILE A 192 4.13 10.31 -16.23
CA ILE A 192 4.85 11.49 -16.67
C ILE A 192 3.87 12.55 -17.18
N MET A 193 4.07 13.76 -16.71
CA MET A 193 3.37 14.96 -17.13
C MET A 193 4.37 16.01 -17.63
N LEU A 194 4.01 16.76 -18.65
CA LEU A 194 4.72 17.99 -18.98
C LEU A 194 4.54 19.02 -17.86
N ALA A 195 5.37 20.07 -17.83
CA ALA A 195 5.18 21.18 -16.90
C ALA A 195 3.81 21.83 -17.07
N GLY A 196 3.18 22.25 -15.98
CA GLY A 196 2.12 23.24 -16.05
C GLY A 196 2.66 24.57 -16.57
N MET A 197 1.87 25.28 -17.37
CA MET A 197 2.25 26.55 -17.99
C MET A 197 1.59 27.72 -17.27
N ASP A 198 2.21 28.91 -17.31
CA ASP A 198 1.49 30.13 -16.96
C ASP A 198 0.49 30.50 -18.07
N ALA A 199 -0.80 30.27 -17.78
CA ALA A 199 -1.90 30.54 -18.70
C ALA A 199 -2.11 32.03 -18.98
N SER A 200 -1.49 32.93 -18.21
CA SER A 200 -1.61 34.38 -18.33
C SER A 200 -0.39 35.06 -18.94
N ALA A 201 0.67 34.29 -19.24
CA ALA A 201 1.90 34.82 -19.83
C ALA A 201 1.62 35.51 -21.19
N PRO A 202 2.04 36.77 -21.37
CA PRO A 202 1.80 37.48 -22.60
C PRO A 202 3.00 37.40 -23.56
N SER A 203 2.82 37.09 -24.83
CA SER A 203 3.92 37.08 -25.83
C SER A 203 4.54 38.45 -26.13
N TRP A 204 3.94 39.54 -25.70
CA TRP A 204 4.51 40.88 -25.89
C TRP A 204 5.53 41.27 -24.81
N MET A 205 5.61 40.53 -23.71
CA MET A 205 6.59 40.75 -22.65
C MET A 205 7.85 39.95 -22.96
N PRO A 206 9.05 40.58 -22.92
CA PRO A 206 10.30 39.86 -23.13
C PRO A 206 10.46 38.71 -22.12
N GLY A 207 10.89 37.56 -22.58
CA GLY A 207 11.10 36.39 -21.75
C GLY A 207 9.82 35.62 -21.36
N MET A 208 8.70 35.93 -21.97
CA MET A 208 7.43 35.21 -21.78
C MET A 208 6.81 34.83 -23.14
N GLU A 209 6.09 33.74 -23.17
CA GLU A 209 5.32 33.33 -24.32
C GLU A 209 3.92 32.89 -23.94
N ASP A 210 2.97 33.25 -24.79
CA ASP A 210 1.57 32.84 -24.73
C ASP A 210 1.47 31.31 -24.69
N GLU A 211 0.73 30.78 -23.71
CA GLU A 211 0.60 29.36 -23.48
C GLU A 211 0.08 28.59 -24.72
N GLU A 212 -0.92 29.14 -25.45
CA GLU A 212 -1.44 28.47 -26.61
C GLU A 212 -0.38 28.31 -27.70
N LYS A 213 0.39 29.36 -27.94
CA LYS A 213 1.48 29.33 -28.91
C LYS A 213 2.53 28.31 -28.50
N PHE A 214 2.94 28.34 -27.22
CA PHE A 214 3.93 27.42 -26.66
C PHE A 214 3.48 25.97 -26.75
N LEU A 215 2.23 25.65 -26.37
CA LEU A 215 1.66 24.29 -26.45
C LEU A 215 1.56 23.80 -27.91
N ARG A 216 1.18 24.66 -28.84
CA ARG A 216 1.16 24.30 -30.29
C ARG A 216 2.55 23.92 -30.79
N GLU A 217 3.58 24.65 -30.41
CA GLU A 217 4.96 24.36 -30.79
C GLU A 217 5.47 23.07 -30.14
N ILE A 218 5.18 22.82 -28.85
CA ILE A 218 5.52 21.57 -28.16
C ILE A 218 4.88 20.37 -28.85
N VAL A 219 3.58 20.42 -29.09
CA VAL A 219 2.85 19.29 -29.69
C VAL A 219 3.38 18.97 -31.07
N GLN A 220 3.69 20.00 -31.88
CA GLN A 220 4.33 19.82 -33.20
C GLN A 220 5.70 19.16 -33.05
N GLY A 221 6.53 19.60 -32.09
CA GLY A 221 7.86 19.04 -31.81
C GLY A 221 7.84 17.61 -31.25
N LEU A 222 6.77 17.23 -30.55
CA LEU A 222 6.59 15.89 -29.96
C LEU A 222 5.78 14.93 -30.86
N THR A 223 5.37 15.35 -32.05
CA THR A 223 4.69 14.48 -33.00
C THR A 223 5.72 13.65 -33.75
N LEU A 224 5.72 12.34 -33.51
CA LEU A 224 6.58 11.41 -34.23
C LEU A 224 6.11 11.23 -35.69
N PRO A 225 7.02 10.78 -36.59
CA PRO A 225 6.67 10.54 -38.00
C PRO A 225 5.48 9.59 -38.22
N GLU A 226 5.23 8.69 -37.27
CA GLU A 226 4.09 7.76 -37.30
C GLU A 226 2.77 8.40 -36.81
N GLY A 227 2.74 9.71 -36.54
CA GLY A 227 1.56 10.42 -36.04
C GLY A 227 1.25 10.19 -34.56
N GLN A 228 2.17 9.61 -33.80
CA GLN A 228 2.02 9.41 -32.36
C GLN A 228 2.46 10.67 -31.61
N THR A 229 1.50 11.41 -31.09
CA THR A 229 1.73 12.62 -30.31
C THR A 229 1.68 12.32 -28.83
N LEU A 230 2.64 12.82 -28.03
CA LEU A 230 2.71 12.68 -26.57
C LEU A 230 2.71 11.22 -26.08
N GLN A 231 3.33 10.28 -26.81
CA GLN A 231 3.26 8.84 -26.53
C GLN A 231 3.66 8.48 -25.09
N ASN A 232 4.70 9.11 -24.53
CA ASN A 232 5.23 8.83 -23.21
C ASN A 232 4.73 9.80 -22.12
N ILE A 233 3.75 10.65 -22.43
CA ILE A 233 3.11 11.55 -21.48
C ILE A 233 1.80 10.91 -21.03
N ASP A 234 1.57 10.80 -19.74
CA ASP A 234 0.47 10.02 -19.15
C ASP A 234 -0.67 10.86 -18.62
N GLY A 235 -0.44 12.13 -18.31
CA GLY A 235 -1.42 13.05 -17.75
C GLY A 235 -1.11 14.50 -18.09
N LEU A 236 -2.03 15.38 -17.72
CA LEU A 236 -1.90 16.83 -17.82
C LEU A 236 -1.58 17.41 -16.43
N ALA A 237 -0.43 18.05 -16.27
CA ALA A 237 -0.21 19.00 -15.17
C ALA A 237 -0.67 20.39 -15.64
N SER A 238 -1.47 21.06 -14.82
CA SER A 238 -2.02 22.37 -15.12
C SER A 238 -1.75 23.36 -13.99
N HIS A 239 -1.34 24.58 -14.33
CA HIS A 239 -1.27 25.72 -13.42
C HIS A 239 -2.54 26.56 -13.59
N SER A 240 -3.64 26.07 -13.02
CA SER A 240 -4.97 26.66 -13.16
C SER A 240 -5.18 27.79 -12.15
N TYR A 241 -4.55 28.94 -12.35
CA TYR A 241 -4.68 30.11 -11.49
C TYR A 241 -5.86 31.01 -11.87
N PRO A 242 -6.56 31.60 -10.87
CA PRO A 242 -7.71 32.47 -11.07
C PRO A 242 -7.29 33.92 -11.43
N ASN A 243 -6.97 34.17 -12.68
CA ASN A 243 -6.59 35.50 -13.15
C ASN A 243 -7.81 36.39 -13.48
N PRO A 244 -7.69 37.72 -13.55
CA PRO A 244 -6.43 38.49 -13.39
C PRO A 244 -5.96 38.62 -11.95
N ALA A 245 -4.66 38.78 -11.79
CA ALA A 245 -4.00 39.06 -10.51
C ALA A 245 -4.27 38.02 -9.40
N PHE A 246 -4.54 36.76 -9.77
CA PHE A 246 -4.87 35.67 -8.86
C PHE A 246 -6.11 35.96 -7.96
N ALA A 247 -7.04 36.75 -8.46
CA ALA A 247 -8.24 37.19 -7.72
C ALA A 247 -9.57 36.88 -8.46
N GLY A 248 -9.49 36.12 -9.55
CA GLY A 248 -10.66 35.75 -10.37
C GLY A 248 -11.68 34.91 -9.61
N SER A 249 -12.93 34.95 -10.10
CA SER A 249 -14.02 34.18 -9.53
C SER A 249 -13.78 32.67 -9.66
N PRO A 250 -14.11 31.84 -8.64
CA PRO A 250 -14.05 30.40 -8.75
C PRO A 250 -15.00 29.83 -9.82
N TYR A 251 -16.01 30.60 -10.22
CA TYR A 251 -16.98 30.19 -11.24
C TYR A 251 -16.60 30.60 -12.68
N ALA A 252 -15.49 31.32 -12.85
CA ALA A 252 -15.00 31.67 -14.16
C ALA A 252 -14.58 30.42 -14.95
N THR A 253 -14.72 30.46 -16.28
CA THR A 253 -14.43 29.36 -17.19
C THR A 253 -13.43 29.77 -18.26
N GLY A 254 -12.71 28.81 -18.81
CA GLY A 254 -11.73 29.01 -19.87
C GLY A 254 -10.33 29.28 -19.34
N ARG A 255 -9.44 29.68 -20.24
CA ARG A 255 -8.03 29.94 -19.97
C ARG A 255 -7.84 31.04 -18.93
N GLY A 256 -6.85 30.91 -18.08
CA GLY A 256 -6.53 31.87 -17.02
C GLY A 256 -7.53 31.83 -15.84
N THR A 257 -8.24 30.72 -15.64
CA THR A 257 -9.14 30.50 -14.50
C THR A 257 -8.76 29.21 -13.76
N ILE A 258 -9.41 28.92 -12.65
CA ILE A 258 -9.23 27.63 -11.96
C ILE A 258 -9.67 26.42 -12.79
N ARG A 259 -10.21 26.65 -13.98
CA ARG A 259 -10.65 25.66 -14.98
C ARG A 259 -9.80 25.73 -16.26
N THR A 260 -8.60 26.29 -16.20
CA THR A 260 -7.65 26.34 -17.33
C THR A 260 -7.43 24.95 -17.94
N TYR A 261 -7.34 23.90 -17.13
CA TYR A 261 -7.19 22.53 -17.60
C TYR A 261 -8.27 22.08 -18.60
N GLU A 262 -9.48 22.61 -18.54
CA GLU A 262 -10.53 22.27 -19.50
C GLU A 262 -10.21 22.84 -20.88
N TRP A 263 -9.68 24.05 -20.92
CA TRP A 263 -9.23 24.70 -22.15
C TRP A 263 -7.98 24.02 -22.70
N GLU A 264 -7.00 23.68 -21.85
CA GLU A 264 -5.79 22.92 -22.24
C GLU A 264 -6.16 21.57 -22.86
N LEU A 265 -7.06 20.79 -22.26
CA LEU A 265 -7.54 19.53 -22.83
C LEU A 265 -8.23 19.71 -24.19
N ALA A 266 -9.03 20.78 -24.34
CA ALA A 266 -9.69 21.10 -25.60
C ALA A 266 -8.67 21.47 -26.71
N LEU A 267 -7.65 22.26 -26.35
CA LEU A 267 -6.56 22.63 -27.25
C LEU A 267 -5.73 21.41 -27.66
N LEU A 268 -5.33 20.58 -26.73
CA LEU A 268 -4.57 19.35 -26.99
C LEU A 268 -5.35 18.41 -27.94
N LYS A 269 -6.66 18.29 -27.73
CA LYS A 269 -7.53 17.52 -28.61
C LYS A 269 -7.61 18.13 -30.05
N GLU A 270 -7.69 19.45 -30.16
CA GLU A 270 -7.62 20.17 -31.46
C GLU A 270 -6.28 19.89 -32.17
N LEU A 271 -5.20 19.80 -31.41
CA LEU A 271 -3.86 19.49 -31.90
C LEU A 271 -3.63 18.01 -32.21
N GLY A 272 -4.65 17.17 -32.11
CA GLY A 272 -4.60 15.74 -32.48
C GLY A 272 -4.20 14.78 -31.35
N VAL A 273 -4.15 15.24 -30.13
CA VAL A 273 -3.94 14.36 -28.97
C VAL A 273 -5.25 13.60 -28.70
N THR A 274 -5.29 12.33 -29.05
CA THR A 274 -6.48 11.46 -28.90
C THR A 274 -6.51 10.69 -27.57
N LYS A 275 -5.38 10.65 -26.88
CA LYS A 275 -5.25 10.01 -25.58
C LYS A 275 -6.00 10.82 -24.51
N GLU A 276 -6.79 10.14 -23.68
CA GLU A 276 -7.33 10.77 -22.48
C GLU A 276 -6.22 11.03 -21.48
N LEU A 277 -6.14 12.27 -21.00
CA LEU A 277 -5.14 12.70 -20.03
C LEU A 277 -5.84 13.04 -18.71
N PRO A 278 -5.67 12.24 -17.65
CA PRO A 278 -6.09 12.62 -16.31
C PRO A 278 -5.36 13.90 -15.87
N VAL A 279 -6.07 14.76 -15.15
CA VAL A 279 -5.64 16.12 -14.81
C VAL A 279 -5.08 16.17 -13.39
N PHE A 280 -3.92 16.76 -13.27
CA PHE A 280 -3.30 17.13 -12.02
C PHE A 280 -3.15 18.65 -11.99
N ILE A 281 -3.95 19.33 -11.16
CA ILE A 281 -3.79 20.77 -10.94
C ILE A 281 -2.63 20.92 -9.93
N THR A 282 -1.42 21.01 -10.49
CA THR A 282 -0.17 20.99 -9.72
C THR A 282 0.14 22.31 -9.05
N GLU A 283 -0.46 23.40 -9.55
CA GLU A 283 -0.48 24.69 -8.90
C GLU A 283 -1.81 25.41 -9.14
N THR A 284 -2.35 26.03 -8.12
CA THR A 284 -3.51 26.92 -8.14
C THR A 284 -3.59 27.70 -6.83
N GLY A 285 -4.40 28.72 -6.78
CA GLY A 285 -4.66 29.45 -5.54
C GLY A 285 -4.99 30.91 -5.78
N TRP A 286 -5.56 31.53 -4.78
CA TRP A 286 -5.91 32.94 -4.75
C TRP A 286 -4.88 33.71 -3.93
N LYS A 287 -4.47 34.86 -4.46
CA LYS A 287 -3.68 35.83 -3.70
C LYS A 287 -4.54 36.41 -2.58
N ARG A 288 -4.01 36.45 -1.37
CA ARG A 288 -4.76 36.92 -0.21
C ARG A 288 -5.04 38.40 -0.29
N GLY A 289 -6.30 38.80 -0.48
CA GLY A 289 -6.77 40.18 -0.42
C GLY A 289 -7.87 40.35 0.64
N GLY A 290 -8.54 39.25 1.00
CA GLY A 290 -9.53 39.15 2.08
C GLY A 290 -9.59 37.69 2.52
N GLU A 291 -9.15 37.42 3.74
CA GLU A 291 -8.93 36.05 4.24
C GLU A 291 -10.15 35.13 4.08
N ASN A 292 -11.34 35.61 4.45
CA ASN A 292 -12.56 34.83 4.38
C ASN A 292 -13.00 34.56 2.92
N ILE A 293 -12.79 35.51 2.02
CA ILE A 293 -13.12 35.35 0.59
C ILE A 293 -12.31 34.19 -0.01
N VAL A 294 -11.01 34.11 0.29
CA VAL A 294 -10.15 33.03 -0.19
C VAL A 294 -10.63 31.68 0.32
N ALA A 295 -11.05 31.59 1.58
CA ALA A 295 -11.62 30.39 2.17
C ALA A 295 -12.88 29.92 1.45
N ASP A 296 -13.82 30.84 1.18
CA ASP A 296 -15.07 30.56 0.46
C ASP A 296 -14.81 30.13 -0.98
N TYR A 297 -13.79 30.71 -1.62
CA TYR A 297 -13.41 30.37 -2.97
C TYR A 297 -12.83 28.95 -3.06
N PHE A 298 -11.95 28.56 -2.15
CA PHE A 298 -11.44 27.19 -2.10
C PHE A 298 -12.57 26.18 -1.82
N GLN A 299 -13.48 26.49 -0.90
CA GLN A 299 -14.63 25.64 -0.63
C GLN A 299 -15.48 25.46 -1.89
N SER A 300 -15.83 26.56 -2.57
CA SER A 300 -16.62 26.50 -3.80
C SER A 300 -15.92 25.73 -4.91
N ALA A 301 -14.60 25.92 -5.06
CA ALA A 301 -13.81 25.25 -6.08
C ALA A 301 -13.75 23.73 -5.87
N PHE A 302 -13.48 23.28 -4.65
CA PHE A 302 -13.50 21.86 -4.33
C PHE A 302 -14.89 21.25 -4.46
N ASP A 303 -15.92 21.86 -3.83
CA ASP A 303 -17.25 21.27 -3.78
C ASP A 303 -17.95 21.21 -5.13
N GLN A 304 -17.79 22.26 -5.96
CA GLN A 304 -18.63 22.43 -7.14
C GLN A 304 -17.89 22.21 -8.47
N ILE A 305 -16.55 22.21 -8.47
CA ILE A 305 -15.76 22.16 -9.68
C ILE A 305 -14.81 20.97 -9.70
N TRP A 306 -13.86 20.91 -8.79
CA TRP A 306 -12.80 19.89 -8.86
C TRP A 306 -13.24 18.50 -8.42
N ASN A 307 -13.99 18.39 -7.29
CA ASN A 307 -14.45 17.08 -6.82
C ASN A 307 -15.45 16.41 -7.76
N PRO A 308 -16.43 17.13 -8.34
CA PRO A 308 -17.37 16.53 -9.30
C PRO A 308 -16.73 16.13 -10.63
N ASP A 309 -15.63 16.75 -11.04
CA ASP A 309 -14.98 16.47 -12.32
C ASP A 309 -14.13 15.19 -12.26
N SER A 310 -14.58 14.13 -12.92
CA SER A 310 -13.90 12.83 -12.93
C SER A 310 -12.54 12.85 -13.63
N ARG A 311 -12.24 13.88 -14.42
CA ARG A 311 -10.93 14.04 -15.08
C ARG A 311 -9.86 14.50 -14.10
N VAL A 312 -10.25 15.25 -13.05
CA VAL A 312 -9.32 15.77 -12.02
C VAL A 312 -8.94 14.65 -11.06
N VAL A 313 -7.65 14.37 -10.96
CA VAL A 313 -7.05 13.37 -10.06
C VAL A 313 -6.54 14.02 -8.78
N ALA A 314 -5.86 15.15 -8.88
CA ALA A 314 -5.26 15.84 -7.75
C ALA A 314 -5.34 17.35 -7.93
N VAL A 315 -5.49 18.06 -6.82
CA VAL A 315 -5.37 19.52 -6.74
C VAL A 315 -4.41 19.85 -5.61
N THR A 316 -3.30 20.49 -5.94
CA THR A 316 -2.26 20.89 -4.96
C THR A 316 -2.10 22.42 -4.94
N PRO A 317 -2.93 23.12 -4.14
CA PRO A 317 -2.83 24.58 -4.04
C PRO A 317 -1.43 25.04 -3.63
N PHE A 318 -0.95 26.10 -4.26
CA PHE A 318 0.28 26.79 -3.94
C PHE A 318 0.00 27.85 -2.84
N VAL A 319 0.62 27.86 -1.69
CA VAL A 319 1.67 27.03 -1.14
C VAL A 319 1.41 26.84 0.36
N PHE A 320 1.77 25.69 0.94
CA PHE A 320 1.50 25.41 2.36
C PHE A 320 2.13 26.42 3.30
N ASP A 321 3.44 26.61 3.18
CA ASP A 321 4.23 27.53 4.01
C ASP A 321 5.27 28.24 3.16
N TYR A 322 5.16 29.55 3.08
CA TYR A 322 6.15 30.43 2.46
C TYR A 322 6.25 31.74 3.23
N GLN A 323 7.42 32.01 3.81
CA GLN A 323 7.61 33.08 4.78
C GLN A 323 8.28 34.33 4.22
N GLY A 324 8.12 34.64 2.94
CA GLY A 324 8.71 35.78 2.26
C GLY A 324 8.01 36.20 0.98
N GLU A 325 8.49 37.31 0.41
CA GLU A 325 8.06 37.74 -0.92
C GLU A 325 8.75 36.91 -2.01
N PRO A 326 8.13 36.71 -3.18
CA PRO A 326 6.85 37.29 -3.62
C PRO A 326 5.61 36.43 -3.26
N PHE A 327 5.75 35.30 -2.56
CA PHE A 327 4.69 34.30 -2.41
C PHE A 327 4.04 34.28 -1.02
N LEU A 328 4.39 35.24 -0.14
CA LEU A 328 3.81 35.34 1.20
C LEU A 328 2.27 35.36 1.18
N ASP A 329 1.68 36.04 0.19
CA ASP A 329 0.22 36.16 0.07
C ASP A 329 -0.49 34.86 -0.41
N PHE A 330 0.26 33.85 -0.82
CA PHE A 330 -0.25 32.52 -1.14
C PHE A 330 -0.09 31.50 -0.01
N SER A 331 0.76 31.84 1.02
CA SER A 331 1.01 30.94 2.14
C SER A 331 -0.28 30.62 2.91
N TRP A 332 -0.50 29.35 3.23
CA TRP A 332 -1.59 28.91 4.08
C TRP A 332 -1.25 29.02 5.56
N LYS A 333 0.05 28.94 5.91
CA LYS A 333 0.56 29.21 7.24
C LYS A 333 0.82 30.71 7.43
N LYS A 334 0.45 31.25 8.59
CA LYS A 334 0.62 32.67 8.88
C LYS A 334 2.08 33.04 9.04
N TYR A 335 2.42 34.26 8.68
CA TYR A 335 3.77 34.78 8.79
C TYR A 335 4.29 34.74 10.23
N ASN A 336 5.46 34.15 10.44
CA ASN A 336 6.11 33.98 11.76
C ASN A 336 5.17 33.38 12.84
N SER A 337 4.28 32.47 12.46
CA SER A 337 3.29 31.86 13.35
C SER A 337 3.19 30.35 13.13
N GLN A 338 2.67 29.64 14.13
CA GLN A 338 2.24 28.25 13.97
C GLN A 338 0.76 28.15 13.54
N ASP A 339 0.06 29.26 13.45
CA ASP A 339 -1.34 29.29 13.01
C ASP A 339 -1.47 29.31 11.48
N TYR A 340 -2.68 28.98 11.03
CA TYR A 340 -3.04 28.98 9.62
C TYR A 340 -4.04 30.10 9.31
N TYR A 341 -4.12 30.46 8.02
CA TYR A 341 -5.19 31.31 7.51
C TYR A 341 -6.49 30.54 7.35
N GLN A 342 -7.63 31.23 7.21
CA GLN A 342 -8.96 30.65 7.25
C GLN A 342 -9.21 29.57 6.18
N GLN A 343 -8.57 29.68 5.01
CA GLN A 343 -8.69 28.65 3.97
C GLN A 343 -8.18 27.26 4.41
N TYR A 344 -7.20 27.19 5.30
CA TYR A 344 -6.76 25.92 5.88
C TYR A 344 -7.93 25.22 6.61
N TYR A 345 -8.55 25.93 7.54
CA TYR A 345 -9.64 25.37 8.36
C TYR A 345 -10.90 25.07 7.54
N SER A 346 -11.20 25.91 6.54
CA SER A 346 -12.30 25.67 5.60
C SER A 346 -12.09 24.36 4.85
N VAL A 347 -10.93 24.16 4.22
CA VAL A 347 -10.62 22.94 3.47
C VAL A 347 -10.45 21.73 4.39
N GLN A 348 -9.87 21.90 5.59
CA GLN A 348 -9.76 20.84 6.58
C GLN A 348 -11.15 20.27 6.97
N SER A 349 -12.14 21.13 7.15
CA SER A 349 -13.50 20.74 7.55
C SER A 349 -14.33 20.08 6.44
N MET A 350 -13.90 20.16 5.18
CA MET A 350 -14.62 19.55 4.04
C MET A 350 -14.63 18.04 4.14
N SER A 351 -15.73 17.41 3.76
CA SER A 351 -15.79 15.95 3.62
C SER A 351 -14.90 15.46 2.48
N LYS A 352 -14.14 14.44 2.73
CA LYS A 352 -13.19 13.86 1.79
C LYS A 352 -13.45 12.38 1.58
N ILE A 353 -12.82 11.80 0.58
CA ILE A 353 -12.92 10.38 0.25
C ILE A 353 -11.62 9.70 0.68
N LYS A 354 -11.74 8.52 1.28
CA LYS A 354 -10.59 7.66 1.50
C LYS A 354 -10.07 7.16 0.15
N GLY A 355 -8.88 7.63 -0.25
CA GLY A 355 -8.23 7.19 -1.47
C GLY A 355 -7.62 5.80 -1.32
N GLU A 356 -7.62 5.03 -2.41
CA GLU A 356 -7.03 3.69 -2.48
C GLU A 356 -6.07 3.60 -3.67
N PRO A 357 -4.91 4.30 -3.65
CA PRO A 357 -3.95 4.23 -4.74
C PRO A 357 -3.37 2.81 -4.87
N GLU A 358 -3.12 2.39 -6.10
CA GLU A 358 -2.48 1.10 -6.35
C GLU A 358 -1.05 1.09 -5.77
N GLN A 359 -0.71 0.03 -5.05
CA GLN A 359 0.62 -0.22 -4.51
C GLN A 359 1.12 -1.58 -4.99
N ILE A 360 2.43 -1.71 -5.17
CA ILE A 360 3.06 -2.98 -5.52
C ILE A 360 3.17 -3.80 -4.25
N GLU A 361 2.48 -4.93 -4.24
CA GLU A 361 2.56 -5.94 -3.21
C GLU A 361 3.57 -7.00 -3.63
N LYS A 362 4.68 -7.10 -2.90
CA LYS A 362 5.76 -8.04 -3.19
C LYS A 362 6.46 -8.46 -1.92
N GLY A 363 6.86 -9.72 -1.86
CA GLY A 363 7.58 -10.25 -0.71
C GLY A 363 7.55 -11.77 -0.68
N TRP A 364 7.87 -12.34 0.47
CA TRP A 364 7.80 -13.77 0.69
C TRP A 364 7.49 -14.11 2.14
N ILE A 365 6.98 -15.33 2.33
CA ILE A 365 6.73 -15.96 3.62
C ILE A 365 7.62 -17.19 3.68
N SER A 366 8.45 -17.30 4.71
CA SER A 366 9.29 -18.48 4.91
C SER A 366 9.12 -19.06 6.32
N PHE A 367 9.41 -20.33 6.44
CA PHE A 367 9.34 -21.07 7.69
C PHE A 367 10.27 -22.29 7.66
N LYS A 368 10.57 -22.79 8.86
CA LYS A 368 11.26 -24.07 9.04
C LYS A 368 10.61 -24.78 10.21
N PHE A 369 9.76 -25.77 9.92
CA PHE A 369 9.00 -26.51 10.92
C PHE A 369 9.18 -28.02 10.76
N PRO A 370 8.97 -28.80 11.85
CA PRO A 370 8.85 -30.25 11.78
C PRO A 370 7.70 -30.66 10.84
N THR A 371 7.84 -31.83 10.27
CA THR A 371 6.79 -32.44 9.43
C THR A 371 5.90 -33.41 10.18
N ASP A 372 6.43 -34.10 11.19
CA ASP A 372 5.73 -35.12 11.96
C ASP A 372 5.34 -34.60 13.33
N LEU A 373 4.07 -34.22 13.49
CA LEU A 373 3.48 -33.73 14.71
C LEU A 373 2.60 -34.81 15.36
N VAL A 374 2.34 -34.71 16.65
CA VAL A 374 1.46 -35.66 17.31
C VAL A 374 0.09 -35.06 17.65
N VAL A 375 -0.94 -35.90 17.78
CA VAL A 375 -2.31 -35.48 18.14
C VAL A 375 -2.38 -34.82 19.51
N GLN A 376 -3.47 -34.10 19.81
CA GLN A 376 -3.79 -33.53 21.13
C GLN A 376 -2.66 -32.68 21.70
N SER A 377 -1.95 -31.94 20.84
CA SER A 377 -0.73 -31.20 21.19
C SER A 377 -0.83 -29.74 20.79
N THR A 378 -0.08 -28.91 21.51
CA THR A 378 0.03 -27.48 21.24
C THR A 378 1.46 -27.12 20.88
N TYR A 379 1.64 -26.46 19.76
CA TYR A 379 2.94 -26.05 19.24
C TYR A 379 2.98 -24.54 19.10
N HIS A 380 4.15 -23.96 19.38
CA HIS A 380 4.44 -22.54 19.19
C HIS A 380 5.47 -22.41 18.08
N PHE A 381 5.08 -21.77 17.00
CA PHE A 381 5.90 -21.61 15.82
C PHE A 381 6.01 -20.13 15.42
N LYS A 382 6.90 -19.82 14.51
CA LYS A 382 7.02 -18.51 13.92
C LYS A 382 7.26 -18.60 12.42
N VAL A 383 6.54 -17.83 11.64
CA VAL A 383 6.82 -17.57 10.22
C VAL A 383 7.55 -16.26 10.07
N LYS A 384 8.39 -16.18 9.07
CA LYS A 384 9.12 -14.98 8.75
C LYS A 384 8.48 -14.34 7.51
N LEU A 385 8.11 -13.08 7.63
CA LEU A 385 7.61 -12.25 6.54
C LEU A 385 8.71 -11.29 6.09
N ASN A 386 8.87 -11.10 4.79
CA ASN A 386 9.76 -10.09 4.21
C ASN A 386 8.96 -9.25 3.22
N ASN A 387 8.86 -7.95 3.48
CA ASN A 387 8.14 -7.00 2.65
C ASN A 387 9.11 -6.37 1.62
N LEU A 388 8.90 -6.66 0.34
CA LEU A 388 9.65 -6.08 -0.78
C LEU A 388 8.78 -5.15 -1.63
N GLY A 389 7.57 -4.84 -1.14
CA GLY A 389 6.58 -4.01 -1.81
C GLY A 389 6.71 -2.51 -1.50
N GLN A 390 5.58 -1.83 -1.61
CA GLN A 390 5.45 -0.39 -1.37
C GLN A 390 4.59 -0.06 -0.15
N ALA A 391 3.63 -0.91 0.17
CA ALA A 391 2.75 -0.72 1.32
C ALA A 391 3.43 -1.14 2.64
N VAL A 392 3.05 -0.52 3.74
CA VAL A 392 3.28 -1.05 5.08
C VAL A 392 2.27 -2.17 5.32
N TRP A 393 2.73 -3.34 5.74
CA TRP A 393 1.83 -4.43 6.12
C TRP A 393 1.49 -4.30 7.59
N ASP A 394 0.32 -3.81 7.89
CA ASP A 394 -0.20 -3.58 9.23
C ASP A 394 -1.67 -3.99 9.36
N LYS A 395 -2.14 -4.11 10.60
CA LYS A 395 -3.52 -4.50 10.90
C LYS A 395 -4.54 -3.42 10.53
N ASP A 396 -4.17 -2.15 10.66
CA ASP A 396 -5.07 -1.01 10.42
C ASP A 396 -5.37 -0.84 8.93
N SER A 397 -4.40 -1.24 8.09
CA SER A 397 -4.56 -1.33 6.62
C SER A 397 -5.17 -2.66 6.15
N ASN A 398 -5.79 -3.43 7.06
CA ASN A 398 -6.45 -4.70 6.81
C ASN A 398 -5.55 -5.82 6.27
N TYR A 399 -4.26 -5.84 6.65
CA TYR A 399 -3.42 -7.00 6.41
C TYR A 399 -3.62 -8.05 7.49
N GLN A 400 -3.73 -9.29 7.06
CA GLN A 400 -3.91 -10.43 7.95
C GLN A 400 -3.13 -11.65 7.46
N LEU A 401 -2.47 -12.33 8.40
CA LEU A 401 -1.85 -13.63 8.13
C LEU A 401 -2.84 -14.75 8.47
N SER A 402 -2.97 -15.71 7.59
CA SER A 402 -3.85 -16.87 7.77
C SER A 402 -3.22 -18.15 7.22
N MET A 403 -3.86 -19.28 7.46
CA MET A 403 -3.53 -20.58 6.86
C MET A 403 -4.64 -21.03 5.94
N ILE A 404 -4.26 -21.63 4.81
CA ILE A 404 -5.20 -22.26 3.88
C ILE A 404 -4.77 -23.71 3.61
N ASN A 405 -5.75 -24.54 3.27
CA ASN A 405 -5.55 -25.94 2.91
C ASN A 405 -6.53 -26.34 1.79
N ASP A 406 -6.06 -27.18 0.89
CA ASP A 406 -6.83 -27.54 -0.32
C ASP A 406 -7.97 -28.55 -0.08
N GLN A 407 -7.92 -29.41 0.97
CA GLN A 407 -8.86 -30.54 1.07
C GLN A 407 -9.21 -31.06 2.48
N SER A 408 -8.62 -30.58 3.56
CA SER A 408 -8.84 -31.11 4.90
C SER A 408 -9.01 -30.01 5.95
N LYS A 409 -9.63 -30.36 7.08
CA LYS A 409 -9.73 -29.45 8.21
C LYS A 409 -8.33 -29.08 8.70
N ILE A 410 -8.01 -27.78 8.69
CA ILE A 410 -6.78 -27.27 9.27
C ILE A 410 -6.86 -27.46 10.79
N PRO A 411 -5.77 -27.84 11.49
CA PRO A 411 -5.71 -27.77 12.94
C PRO A 411 -6.06 -26.37 13.45
N ASP A 412 -6.58 -26.24 14.63
CA ASP A 412 -6.89 -24.95 15.21
C ASP A 412 -5.60 -24.11 15.37
N TYR A 413 -5.64 -22.89 14.90
CA TYR A 413 -4.48 -21.99 14.97
C TYR A 413 -4.87 -20.57 15.39
N LEU A 414 -3.90 -19.87 15.95
CA LEU A 414 -4.02 -18.48 16.35
C LEU A 414 -2.69 -17.77 16.07
N PHE A 415 -2.69 -16.77 15.22
CA PHE A 415 -1.57 -15.87 15.03
C PHE A 415 -1.59 -14.75 16.07
N ASP A 416 -0.40 -14.29 16.44
CA ASP A 416 -0.24 -13.02 17.12
C ASP A 416 -0.63 -11.87 16.18
N ASP A 417 -0.96 -10.71 16.74
CA ASP A 417 -1.26 -9.51 15.95
C ASP A 417 -0.08 -9.16 15.05
N LEU A 418 -0.40 -8.89 13.78
CA LEU A 418 0.58 -8.43 12.80
C LEU A 418 1.09 -7.05 13.23
N LYS A 419 2.38 -6.94 13.53
CA LYS A 419 3.05 -5.67 13.75
C LYS A 419 3.49 -5.09 12.41
N ASP A 420 3.52 -3.77 12.31
CA ASP A 420 3.91 -3.06 11.09
C ASP A 420 5.18 -3.63 10.48
N ILE A 421 5.11 -4.02 9.22
CA ILE A 421 6.25 -4.49 8.42
C ILE A 421 6.45 -3.49 7.29
N ASN A 422 7.44 -2.62 7.45
CA ASN A 422 7.78 -1.62 6.45
C ASN A 422 8.40 -2.24 5.20
N PRO A 423 8.38 -1.56 4.04
CA PRO A 423 9.16 -1.97 2.89
C PRO A 423 10.64 -2.23 3.24
N PHE A 424 11.18 -3.34 2.71
CA PHE A 424 12.51 -3.89 2.97
C PHE A 424 12.76 -4.37 4.40
N GLU A 425 11.71 -4.49 5.20
CA GLU A 425 11.78 -5.05 6.54
C GLU A 425 11.42 -6.54 6.53
N GLU A 426 12.05 -7.26 7.46
CA GLU A 426 11.81 -8.67 7.74
C GLU A 426 11.39 -8.82 9.19
N LYS A 427 10.27 -9.52 9.45
CA LYS A 427 9.77 -9.77 10.82
C LYS A 427 9.29 -11.19 11.01
N ASP A 428 9.49 -11.69 12.24
CA ASP A 428 8.92 -12.94 12.72
C ASP A 428 7.50 -12.69 13.26
N VAL A 429 6.54 -13.50 12.81
CA VAL A 429 5.16 -13.54 13.31
C VAL A 429 4.92 -14.88 13.98
N TYR A 430 4.57 -14.85 15.25
CA TYR A 430 4.36 -16.06 16.05
C TYR A 430 2.93 -16.56 15.91
N PHE A 431 2.75 -17.86 16.04
CA PHE A 431 1.45 -18.48 16.10
C PHE A 431 1.43 -19.75 16.94
N THR A 432 0.26 -20.07 17.45
CA THR A 432 -0.02 -21.31 18.15
C THR A 432 -0.82 -22.23 17.25
N LEU A 433 -0.39 -23.49 17.12
CA LEU A 433 -1.09 -24.56 16.41
C LEU A 433 -1.54 -25.61 17.41
N LYS A 434 -2.82 -26.04 17.37
CA LYS A 434 -3.36 -27.11 18.20
C LYS A 434 -3.82 -28.26 17.30
N THR A 435 -3.16 -29.40 17.44
CA THR A 435 -3.58 -30.63 16.79
C THR A 435 -4.72 -31.27 17.58
N ASN A 436 -5.75 -31.73 16.88
CA ASN A 436 -6.84 -32.50 17.43
C ASN A 436 -6.57 -34.02 17.28
N GLU A 437 -7.62 -34.84 17.22
CA GLU A 437 -7.52 -36.30 17.04
C GLU A 437 -7.45 -36.72 15.55
N ASP A 438 -7.50 -35.77 14.60
CA ASP A 438 -7.49 -36.06 13.17
C ASP A 438 -6.08 -36.43 12.69
N LEU A 439 -5.85 -37.73 12.54
CA LEU A 439 -4.60 -38.29 12.03
C LEU A 439 -4.41 -38.09 10.53
N GLY A 440 -3.16 -38.15 10.10
CA GLY A 440 -2.79 -38.22 8.68
C GLY A 440 -2.15 -36.96 8.12
N ASN A 441 -1.93 -37.02 6.80
CA ASN A 441 -1.23 -35.96 6.08
C ASN A 441 -2.13 -34.75 5.84
N LYS A 442 -1.58 -33.58 6.07
CA LYS A 442 -2.22 -32.30 5.74
C LYS A 442 -1.23 -31.40 5.00
N LYS A 443 -1.73 -30.65 4.05
CA LYS A 443 -0.94 -29.71 3.25
C LYS A 443 -1.43 -28.29 3.54
N ILE A 444 -0.60 -27.46 4.14
CA ILE A 444 -0.93 -26.13 4.62
C ILE A 444 -0.07 -25.10 3.90
N LYS A 445 -0.66 -23.95 3.56
CA LYS A 445 0.05 -22.75 3.11
C LYS A 445 -0.25 -21.59 4.05
N PHE A 446 0.75 -20.76 4.28
CA PHE A 446 0.57 -19.46 4.91
C PHE A 446 0.23 -18.44 3.85
N VAL A 447 -0.69 -17.55 4.16
CA VAL A 447 -1.22 -16.54 3.22
C VAL A 447 -1.26 -15.20 3.91
N LEU A 448 -0.60 -14.21 3.33
CA LEU A 448 -0.84 -12.81 3.68
C LEU A 448 -1.99 -12.31 2.82
N GLN A 449 -3.03 -11.78 3.45
CA GLN A 449 -4.21 -11.24 2.81
C GLN A 449 -4.35 -9.75 3.10
N LYS A 450 -4.96 -9.01 2.16
CA LYS A 450 -5.41 -7.63 2.32
C LYS A 450 -6.84 -7.54 1.83
N ASN A 451 -7.77 -7.10 2.67
CA ASN A 451 -9.20 -7.03 2.32
C ASN A 451 -9.70 -8.37 1.70
N ASP A 452 -9.41 -9.49 2.33
CA ASP A 452 -9.76 -10.86 1.90
C ASP A 452 -9.13 -11.32 0.57
N LYS A 453 -8.23 -10.54 -0.02
CA LYS A 453 -7.46 -10.94 -1.21
C LYS A 453 -6.10 -11.48 -0.83
N ASN A 454 -5.73 -12.61 -1.40
CA ASN A 454 -4.41 -13.20 -1.22
C ASN A 454 -3.34 -12.33 -1.88
N ILE A 455 -2.41 -11.81 -1.10
CA ILE A 455 -1.27 -10.99 -1.54
C ILE A 455 -0.03 -11.85 -1.73
N LEU A 456 0.29 -12.68 -0.72
CA LEU A 456 1.42 -13.60 -0.76
C LEU A 456 0.98 -14.99 -0.32
N LEU A 457 1.64 -15.99 -0.90
CA LEU A 457 1.50 -17.40 -0.55
C LEU A 457 2.87 -17.97 -0.23
N SER A 458 2.96 -18.76 0.84
CA SER A 458 4.16 -19.53 1.14
C SER A 458 4.27 -20.78 0.27
N ASP A 459 5.42 -21.45 0.36
CA ASP A 459 5.54 -22.86 0.00
C ASP A 459 4.61 -23.73 0.86
N ASP A 460 4.44 -24.98 0.44
CA ASP A 460 3.63 -25.96 1.15
C ASP A 460 4.33 -26.45 2.43
N TRP A 461 3.64 -26.40 3.54
CA TRP A 461 4.00 -27.13 4.75
C TRP A 461 3.24 -28.46 4.77
N ASN A 462 3.95 -29.55 4.46
CA ASN A 462 3.39 -30.89 4.50
C ASN A 462 3.58 -31.45 5.91
N ILE A 463 2.50 -31.59 6.67
CA ILE A 463 2.51 -32.17 8.00
C ILE A 463 1.84 -33.52 8.02
N ASN A 464 2.33 -34.40 8.87
CA ASN A 464 1.75 -35.69 9.17
C ASN A 464 1.41 -35.74 10.66
N ILE A 465 0.13 -35.83 11.00
CA ILE A 465 -0.33 -35.89 12.39
C ILE A 465 -0.41 -37.35 12.79
N LEU A 466 0.36 -37.70 13.81
CA LEU A 466 0.63 -39.07 14.24
C LEU A 466 0.07 -39.33 15.66
N PRO A 467 -0.13 -40.61 16.04
CA PRO A 467 -0.50 -40.97 17.39
C PRO A 467 0.56 -40.52 18.42
N LEU A 468 0.14 -40.38 19.66
CA LEU A 468 1.03 -40.08 20.78
C LEU A 468 2.08 -41.19 20.98
N PRO A 469 3.38 -40.85 21.04
CA PRO A 469 4.42 -41.83 21.29
C PRO A 469 4.54 -42.16 22.77
N SER A 470 5.24 -43.27 23.05
CA SER A 470 5.65 -43.67 24.40
C SER A 470 7.17 -43.68 24.54
N LEU A 471 7.65 -43.63 25.78
CA LEU A 471 9.06 -43.69 26.14
C LEU A 471 9.28 -44.74 27.21
N LYS A 472 10.12 -45.75 26.96
CA LYS A 472 10.67 -46.61 27.99
C LYS A 472 11.95 -46.00 28.54
N PHE A 473 12.11 -45.98 29.84
CA PHE A 473 13.31 -45.47 30.46
C PHE A 473 13.89 -46.47 31.48
N GLU A 474 15.17 -46.66 31.39
CA GLU A 474 15.94 -47.50 32.31
C GLU A 474 16.62 -46.60 33.34
N THR A 475 16.53 -46.97 34.63
CA THR A 475 17.29 -46.35 35.72
C THR A 475 17.47 -47.33 36.83
N TRP A 476 18.60 -47.26 37.53
CA TRP A 476 18.83 -48.12 38.72
C TRP A 476 17.87 -47.72 39.83
N GLY A 477 17.03 -48.66 40.26
CA GLY A 477 16.10 -48.46 41.37
C GLY A 477 14.76 -49.11 41.14
N ARG A 478 13.90 -48.98 42.15
CA ARG A 478 12.49 -49.40 42.14
C ARG A 478 11.66 -48.41 42.94
N GLY A 479 10.36 -48.42 42.73
CA GLY A 479 9.38 -47.63 43.48
C GLY A 479 8.71 -46.56 42.64
N ASP A 480 7.95 -45.74 43.32
CA ASP A 480 7.08 -44.73 42.73
C ASP A 480 7.68 -43.32 42.87
N ASN A 481 6.91 -42.32 42.44
CA ASN A 481 7.24 -40.88 42.55
C ASN A 481 8.41 -40.42 41.69
N TYR A 482 8.67 -41.09 40.56
CA TYR A 482 9.51 -40.51 39.55
C TYR A 482 8.73 -39.47 38.75
N GLU A 483 9.44 -38.45 38.27
CA GLU A 483 8.93 -37.41 37.36
C GLU A 483 9.82 -37.34 36.13
N ILE A 484 9.21 -37.21 34.96
CA ILE A 484 9.92 -36.90 33.72
C ILE A 484 9.46 -35.53 33.24
N GLN A 485 10.44 -34.73 32.87
CA GLN A 485 10.29 -33.44 32.17
C GLN A 485 10.98 -33.53 30.82
N ILE A 486 10.33 -33.04 29.75
CA ILE A 486 10.88 -33.01 28.39
C ILE A 486 10.97 -31.56 27.98
N PHE A 487 12.15 -31.17 27.50
CA PHE A 487 12.46 -29.84 27.04
C PHE A 487 12.87 -29.89 25.57
N ASP A 488 12.47 -28.89 24.80
CA ASP A 488 12.90 -28.72 23.43
C ASP A 488 14.33 -28.15 23.30
N VAL A 489 14.75 -27.84 22.08
CA VAL A 489 16.08 -27.30 21.79
C VAL A 489 16.29 -25.88 22.32
N ASP A 490 15.22 -25.15 22.58
CA ASP A 490 15.23 -23.80 23.16
C ASP A 490 15.07 -23.81 24.69
N ASP A 491 15.25 -25.00 25.33
CA ASP A 491 15.10 -25.24 26.77
C ASP A 491 13.69 -24.94 27.32
N GLN A 492 12.65 -24.96 26.45
CA GLN A 492 11.27 -24.81 26.90
C GLN A 492 10.70 -26.15 27.35
N LEU A 493 10.03 -26.16 28.52
CA LEU A 493 9.35 -27.33 29.02
C LEU A 493 8.10 -27.62 28.16
N VAL A 494 8.17 -28.67 27.34
CA VAL A 494 7.07 -29.05 26.43
C VAL A 494 6.16 -30.13 27.00
N PHE A 495 6.70 -31.00 27.88
CA PHE A 495 5.91 -32.07 28.53
C PHE A 495 6.41 -32.39 29.95
N LYS A 496 5.48 -32.74 30.82
CA LYS A 496 5.77 -33.13 32.22
C LYS A 496 4.79 -34.19 32.74
N LYS A 497 5.33 -35.23 33.33
CA LYS A 497 4.53 -36.28 34.00
C LYS A 497 5.14 -36.66 35.33
N LYS A 498 4.30 -36.64 36.39
CA LYS A 498 4.64 -37.05 37.75
C LYS A 498 4.13 -38.45 38.08
N SER A 499 4.54 -38.97 39.22
CA SER A 499 4.06 -40.21 39.81
C SER A 499 4.26 -41.43 38.89
N LEU A 500 5.40 -41.47 38.23
CA LEU A 500 5.79 -42.62 37.42
C LEU A 500 6.39 -43.71 38.35
N SER A 501 6.11 -44.97 38.00
CA SER A 501 6.63 -46.14 38.72
C SER A 501 7.77 -46.79 37.93
N VAL A 502 8.78 -47.24 38.64
CA VAL A 502 9.90 -48.02 38.12
C VAL A 502 9.89 -49.43 38.76
N VAL A 503 9.79 -50.44 37.92
CA VAL A 503 9.79 -51.87 38.32
C VAL A 503 10.95 -52.56 37.62
N ASN A 504 11.81 -53.23 38.38
CA ASN A 504 13.00 -53.91 37.83
C ASN A 504 13.87 -53.02 36.95
N ASN A 505 14.15 -51.80 37.42
CA ASN A 505 14.92 -50.76 36.73
C ASN A 505 14.27 -50.20 35.44
N LEU A 506 13.04 -50.55 35.13
CA LEU A 506 12.34 -50.10 33.94
C LEU A 506 11.09 -49.31 34.31
N GLY A 507 10.93 -48.14 33.73
CA GLY A 507 9.72 -47.34 33.75
C GLY A 507 9.19 -47.09 32.33
N GLU A 508 7.92 -46.70 32.23
CA GLU A 508 7.26 -46.35 30.97
C GLU A 508 6.48 -45.05 31.12
N LEU A 509 6.63 -44.20 30.14
CA LEU A 509 5.86 -42.97 29.95
C LEU A 509 5.02 -43.10 28.68
N LYS A 510 3.71 -42.94 28.79
CA LYS A 510 2.75 -43.04 27.68
C LYS A 510 2.15 -41.69 27.38
N ASP A 511 1.57 -41.59 26.18
CA ASP A 511 0.77 -40.46 25.73
C ASP A 511 1.54 -39.12 25.82
N ILE A 512 2.74 -39.09 25.23
CA ILE A 512 3.61 -37.91 25.24
C ILE A 512 3.08 -36.89 24.22
N GLN A 513 2.65 -35.75 24.71
CA GLN A 513 2.12 -34.62 23.94
C GLN A 513 3.18 -33.54 23.71
N ASN A 514 2.88 -32.59 22.84
CA ASN A 514 3.67 -31.36 22.58
C ASN A 514 5.10 -31.62 22.09
N ILE A 515 5.32 -32.75 21.44
CA ILE A 515 6.59 -33.06 20.77
C ILE A 515 6.37 -33.28 19.27
N ALA A 516 7.38 -32.95 18.48
CA ALA A 516 7.48 -33.37 17.09
C ALA A 516 8.39 -34.58 16.96
N LEU A 517 8.07 -35.52 16.10
CA LEU A 517 8.95 -36.67 15.88
C LEU A 517 10.15 -36.25 15.02
N ASP A 518 11.21 -37.02 15.09
CA ASP A 518 12.50 -36.79 14.44
C ASP A 518 13.26 -35.52 14.90
N GLU A 519 12.77 -34.87 15.97
CA GLU A 519 13.42 -33.72 16.60
C GLU A 519 14.13 -34.15 17.92
N LEU A 520 15.15 -33.36 18.30
CA LEU A 520 15.95 -33.62 19.50
C LEU A 520 15.31 -32.99 20.74
N TYR A 521 15.22 -33.78 21.82
CA TYR A 521 14.70 -33.33 23.11
C TYR A 521 15.66 -33.68 24.23
N ARG A 522 15.71 -32.82 25.25
CA ARG A 522 16.37 -33.07 26.52
C ARG A 522 15.34 -33.63 27.52
N VAL A 523 15.60 -34.83 28.03
CA VAL A 523 14.72 -35.52 28.99
C VAL A 523 15.37 -35.52 30.33
N VAL A 524 14.68 -35.00 31.34
CA VAL A 524 15.15 -34.94 32.73
C VAL A 524 14.33 -35.90 33.59
N LEU A 525 15.01 -36.81 34.27
CA LEU A 525 14.43 -37.73 35.25
C LEU A 525 14.69 -37.19 36.66
N LEU A 526 13.61 -37.01 37.43
CA LEU A 526 13.62 -36.53 38.79
C LEU A 526 13.02 -37.58 39.74
N LYS A 527 13.47 -37.56 40.95
CA LYS A 527 12.87 -38.30 42.08
C LYS A 527 13.08 -37.46 43.34
N PRO A 528 12.10 -37.35 44.26
CA PRO A 528 12.27 -36.62 45.51
C PRO A 528 13.53 -37.01 46.27
N TYR A 529 14.26 -36.01 46.74
CA TYR A 529 15.52 -36.15 47.49
C TYR A 529 16.70 -36.77 46.71
N HIS A 530 16.62 -36.79 45.37
CA HIS A 530 17.67 -37.33 44.52
C HIS A 530 18.09 -36.27 43.47
N LEU A 531 19.39 -36.22 43.22
CA LEU A 531 19.95 -35.39 42.17
C LEU A 531 19.38 -35.80 40.79
N PRO A 532 18.87 -34.88 40.00
CA PRO A 532 18.28 -35.18 38.69
C PRO A 532 19.31 -35.77 37.71
N ARG A 533 18.80 -36.49 36.73
CA ARG A 533 19.58 -36.99 35.60
C ARG A 533 18.94 -36.52 34.30
N GLN A 534 19.77 -36.15 33.35
CA GLN A 534 19.32 -35.77 32.02
C GLN A 534 20.01 -36.57 30.94
N GLU A 535 19.29 -36.81 29.87
CA GLU A 535 19.76 -37.46 28.67
C GLU A 535 19.02 -36.84 27.47
N PHE A 536 19.54 -37.07 26.26
CA PHE A 536 18.95 -36.57 25.03
C PHE A 536 18.38 -37.71 24.20
N ILE A 537 17.27 -37.44 23.52
CA ILE A 537 16.60 -38.38 22.63
C ILE A 537 16.02 -37.67 21.41
N VAL A 538 16.03 -38.37 20.29
CA VAL A 538 15.22 -38.03 19.13
C VAL A 538 14.01 -38.96 19.15
N PHE A 539 12.81 -38.41 19.38
CA PHE A 539 11.60 -39.21 19.44
C PHE A 539 11.25 -39.77 18.08
N LYS A 540 10.93 -41.06 18.05
CA LYS A 540 10.41 -41.79 16.89
C LYS A 540 8.97 -42.21 17.18
N ARG A 541 8.25 -42.61 16.13
CA ARG A 541 6.90 -43.14 16.27
C ARG A 541 6.79 -44.25 17.28
N GLU A 542 7.77 -45.14 17.31
CA GLU A 542 7.84 -46.31 18.21
C GLU A 542 9.29 -46.59 18.62
N GLY A 543 9.47 -47.40 19.67
CA GLY A 543 10.80 -47.90 20.09
C GLY A 543 11.65 -46.90 20.85
N ASN A 544 11.07 -45.83 21.41
CA ASN A 544 11.80 -44.86 22.18
C ASN A 544 12.29 -45.46 23.52
N ILE A 545 13.60 -45.54 23.68
CA ILE A 545 14.25 -46.06 24.88
C ILE A 545 15.38 -45.11 25.29
N ILE A 546 15.44 -44.79 26.59
CA ILE A 546 16.48 -43.91 27.17
C ILE A 546 17.05 -44.55 28.43
N LYS A 547 18.35 -44.39 28.69
CA LYS A 547 19.03 -44.92 29.87
C LYS A 547 19.60 -43.79 30.70
N PHE A 548 19.12 -43.68 31.91
CA PHE A 548 19.65 -42.74 32.89
C PHE A 548 20.68 -43.41 33.81
N LYS A 549 21.72 -42.69 34.15
CA LYS A 549 22.59 -43.05 35.24
C LYS A 549 21.80 -43.08 36.55
N GLN A 550 22.28 -43.81 37.56
CA GLN A 550 21.66 -43.88 38.87
C GLN A 550 21.42 -42.49 39.46
N LEU A 551 20.22 -42.26 39.99
CA LEU A 551 19.91 -41.07 40.77
C LEU A 551 20.54 -41.18 42.17
N LEU A 552 21.28 -40.17 42.56
CA LEU A 552 21.96 -40.13 43.85
C LEU A 552 21.09 -39.46 44.92
N PRO A 553 20.91 -40.05 46.13
CA PRO A 553 19.98 -39.55 47.15
C PRO A 553 20.60 -38.47 48.04
N PHE A 554 21.01 -37.34 47.48
CA PHE A 554 21.67 -36.25 48.16
C PHE A 554 21.08 -34.87 47.94
N ASP A 555 19.91 -34.78 47.36
CA ASP A 555 19.21 -33.50 47.11
C ASP A 555 18.07 -33.38 48.15
N PHE A 556 18.41 -33.05 49.39
CA PHE A 556 17.45 -33.01 50.49
C PHE A 556 16.55 -31.77 50.48
N ASN A 557 16.96 -30.70 49.81
CA ASN A 557 16.16 -29.49 49.63
C ASN A 557 15.38 -29.48 48.32
N ASN A 558 15.60 -30.42 47.40
CA ASN A 558 15.03 -30.58 46.06
C ASN A 558 15.30 -29.36 45.13
N ASP A 559 16.51 -28.78 45.26
CA ASP A 559 16.92 -27.66 44.36
C ASP A 559 17.72 -28.15 43.11
N GLY A 560 17.91 -29.44 42.96
CA GLY A 560 18.58 -30.09 41.85
C GLY A 560 20.11 -30.12 41.95
N THR A 561 20.68 -29.62 43.04
CA THR A 561 22.13 -29.56 43.25
C THR A 561 22.50 -30.10 44.61
N PHE A 562 23.69 -30.73 44.75
CA PHE A 562 24.22 -31.13 46.04
C PHE A 562 25.16 -30.05 46.57
N ASN A 563 24.76 -29.39 47.66
CA ASN A 563 25.54 -28.31 48.27
C ASN A 563 25.30 -28.23 49.79
N PHE A 564 25.86 -27.20 50.46
CA PHE A 564 25.77 -27.02 51.91
C PHE A 564 24.32 -26.89 52.43
N LYS A 565 23.38 -26.42 51.61
CA LYS A 565 21.95 -26.31 51.97
C LYS A 565 21.32 -27.68 52.19
N ASP A 566 21.75 -28.70 51.45
CA ASP A 566 21.29 -30.09 51.65
C ASP A 566 21.72 -30.64 52.99
N LEU A 567 22.97 -30.36 53.37
CA LEU A 567 23.48 -30.78 54.69
C LEU A 567 22.73 -30.09 55.84
N LEU A 568 22.40 -28.81 55.69
CA LEU A 568 21.59 -28.08 56.67
C LEU A 568 20.17 -28.67 56.75
N ARG A 569 19.56 -28.99 55.62
CA ARG A 569 18.24 -29.62 55.58
C ARG A 569 18.23 -31.00 56.20
N LEU A 570 19.27 -31.81 56.01
CA LEU A 570 19.44 -33.11 56.62
C LEU A 570 19.58 -33.02 58.18
N LEU A 571 20.20 -31.94 58.64
CA LEU A 571 20.37 -31.67 60.06
C LEU A 571 19.17 -30.99 60.74
N GLY A 572 18.06 -30.82 60.00
CA GLY A 572 16.85 -30.19 60.50
C GLY A 572 16.94 -28.67 60.68
N ARG A 573 17.86 -28.04 60.00
CA ARG A 573 18.09 -26.58 60.03
C ARG A 573 17.70 -25.88 58.69
#